data_429a16155d74def1699b4f5926721424
#
_entry.id   429a16155d74def1699b4f5926721424
#
_cell.length_a   1.000
_cell.length_b   1.000
_cell.length_c   1.000
_cell.angle_alpha   90.00
_cell.angle_beta   90.00
_cell.angle_gamma   90.00
#
_symmetry.space_group_name_H-M   'P 1'
#
loop_
_entity.id
_entity.type
_entity.pdbx_description
1 polymer ?
#
loop_
_entity_poly.entity_id
_entity_poly.type
_entity_poly.pdbx_seq_one_letter_code
_entity_poly.pdbx_strand_id
1 'polypeptide(L)'
;MKYLFTAILLLGFFISPAFAQEEKNPSLIIDTLEIPSDEFNTVLREAPMRVLDGVHAVSWQVTIDNNLLYANPEGNAVFRIYDQETHDEFIEVGMGPEPDNKFWVAVQTPKEGYIVVHSDLDRGWYPQAKSIISYTDRAGLTVNNGARIVVTNLDIGQFVIHSYSVHGMAGSTDPPAVSSGSMIIEFLSGDPGKNIFALYPFAMAAGVGAIVVILFLTKKRS
;
A
#
# COMPACT_ATOMS: atom_id res chain seq x y z
N MET A 1 49.00 11.08 -23.06
CA MET A 1 48.20 11.97 -22.21
C MET A 1 46.97 12.60 -22.90
N LYS A 2 47.06 13.03 -24.17
CA LYS A 2 45.92 13.68 -24.89
C LYS A 2 44.69 12.79 -25.00
N TYR A 3 44.82 11.47 -25.22
CA TYR A 3 43.69 10.55 -25.39
C TYR A 3 43.00 10.16 -24.07
N LEU A 4 43.70 10.27 -22.94
CA LEU A 4 43.11 9.99 -21.61
C LEU A 4 42.11 11.08 -21.21
N PHE A 5 42.41 12.34 -21.52
CA PHE A 5 41.52 13.47 -21.27
C PHE A 5 40.25 13.39 -22.10
N THR A 6 40.35 12.95 -23.36
CA THR A 6 39.18 12.78 -24.26
C THR A 6 38.25 11.64 -23.78
N ALA A 7 38.81 10.53 -23.28
CA ALA A 7 38.03 9.42 -22.74
C ALA A 7 37.28 9.79 -21.44
N ILE A 8 37.89 10.57 -20.56
CA ILE A 8 37.27 11.07 -19.33
C ILE A 8 36.16 12.08 -19.65
N LEU A 9 36.37 12.94 -20.65
CA LEU A 9 35.36 13.91 -21.07
C LEU A 9 34.16 13.24 -21.74
N LEU A 10 34.39 12.19 -22.55
CA LEU A 10 33.30 11.38 -23.15
C LEU A 10 32.50 10.59 -22.09
N LEU A 11 33.15 9.99 -21.10
CA LEU A 11 32.46 9.34 -19.97
C LEU A 11 31.65 10.33 -19.13
N GLY A 12 32.15 11.56 -18.95
CA GLY A 12 31.42 12.62 -18.25
C GLY A 12 30.14 13.05 -18.97
N PHE A 13 30.14 13.06 -20.31
CA PHE A 13 28.96 13.42 -21.11
C PHE A 13 27.87 12.33 -21.11
N PHE A 14 28.23 11.06 -20.95
CA PHE A 14 27.25 9.98 -20.87
C PHE A 14 26.65 9.82 -19.48
N ILE A 15 27.28 10.34 -18.45
CA ILE A 15 26.79 10.25 -17.06
C ILE A 15 25.93 11.47 -16.71
N SER A 16 26.16 12.66 -17.32
CA SER A 16 25.42 13.89 -17.02
C SER A 16 23.90 13.83 -17.24
N PRO A 17 23.34 13.23 -18.30
CA PRO A 17 21.90 13.21 -18.46
C PRO A 17 21.19 12.21 -17.54
N ALA A 18 21.91 11.22 -16.99
CA ALA A 18 21.32 10.24 -16.06
C ALA A 18 21.08 10.82 -14.64
N PHE A 19 21.79 11.90 -14.29
CA PHE A 19 21.62 12.60 -13.00
C PHE A 19 20.78 13.87 -13.09
N ALA A 20 20.37 14.28 -14.30
CA ALA A 20 19.62 15.52 -14.51
C ALA A 20 18.10 15.34 -14.51
N GLN A 21 17.59 14.12 -14.45
CA GLN A 21 16.22 13.90 -14.00
C GLN A 21 16.26 13.85 -12.46
N GLU A 22 16.05 15.01 -11.86
CA GLU A 22 15.47 15.11 -10.54
C GLU A 22 14.09 14.45 -10.62
N GLU A 23 14.07 13.10 -10.60
CA GLU A 23 12.87 12.39 -10.19
C GLU A 23 12.65 12.88 -8.76
N LYS A 24 11.74 13.83 -8.64
CA LYS A 24 11.14 14.21 -7.38
C LYS A 24 10.73 12.89 -6.77
N ASN A 25 11.57 12.33 -5.87
CA ASN A 25 11.18 11.18 -5.08
C ASN A 25 9.81 11.54 -4.54
N PRO A 26 8.75 10.81 -4.91
CA PRO A 26 7.46 11.08 -4.33
C PRO A 26 7.70 11.00 -2.83
N SER A 27 7.50 12.11 -2.14
CA SER A 27 7.65 12.16 -0.69
C SER A 27 6.73 11.07 -0.15
N LEU A 28 7.31 10.05 0.47
CA LEU A 28 6.58 9.00 1.15
C LEU A 28 5.81 9.69 2.27
N ILE A 29 4.54 9.97 2.05
CA ILE A 29 3.69 10.52 3.09
C ILE A 29 3.19 9.32 3.88
N ILE A 30 3.57 9.27 5.14
CA ILE A 30 3.04 8.30 6.10
C ILE A 30 2.02 9.04 6.93
N ASP A 31 0.77 8.66 6.82
CA ASP A 31 -0.28 9.07 7.73
C ASP A 31 -0.73 7.87 8.55
N THR A 32 -0.98 8.07 9.83
CA THR A 32 -1.40 7.02 10.74
C THR A 32 -2.66 7.46 11.45
N LEU A 33 -3.72 6.68 11.27
CA LEU A 33 -5.01 6.87 11.89
C LEU A 33 -5.22 5.79 12.96
N GLU A 34 -5.60 6.20 14.15
CA GLU A 34 -6.13 5.30 15.16
C GLU A 34 -7.65 5.45 15.21
N ILE A 35 -8.36 4.39 14.83
CA ILE A 35 -9.81 4.34 14.75
C ILE A 35 -10.34 3.59 15.97
N PRO A 36 -11.04 4.26 16.88
CA PRO A 36 -11.56 3.64 18.10
C PRO A 36 -12.73 2.70 17.81
N SER A 37 -12.99 1.80 18.74
CA SER A 37 -13.98 0.73 18.61
C SER A 37 -15.42 1.21 18.36
N ASP A 38 -15.80 2.35 18.92
CA ASP A 38 -17.15 2.89 18.79
C ASP A 38 -17.51 3.28 17.35
N GLU A 39 -16.55 3.61 16.54
CA GLU A 39 -16.77 3.92 15.13
C GLU A 39 -17.22 2.70 14.30
N PHE A 40 -16.78 1.51 14.69
CA PHE A 40 -17.23 0.26 14.06
C PHE A 40 -18.65 -0.15 14.47
N ASN A 41 -19.21 0.45 15.52
CA ASN A 41 -20.61 0.23 15.92
C ASN A 41 -21.59 1.10 15.14
N THR A 42 -21.27 1.35 13.89
CA THR A 42 -22.04 2.13 12.93
C THR A 42 -22.56 1.23 11.81
N VAL A 43 -23.76 1.48 11.34
CA VAL A 43 -24.33 0.81 10.17
C VAL A 43 -23.74 1.41 8.91
N LEU A 44 -23.51 0.59 7.89
CA LEU A 44 -22.95 1.02 6.61
C LEU A 44 -23.59 2.30 6.04
N ARG A 45 -24.92 2.43 6.11
CA ARG A 45 -25.63 3.60 5.55
C ARG A 45 -25.38 4.91 6.30
N GLU A 46 -24.92 4.81 7.53
CA GLU A 46 -24.67 5.93 8.44
C GLU A 46 -23.19 6.20 8.62
N ALA A 47 -22.33 5.33 8.07
CA ALA A 47 -20.88 5.45 8.18
C ALA A 47 -20.38 6.72 7.46
N PRO A 48 -19.77 7.66 8.16
CA PRO A 48 -19.29 8.89 7.55
C PRO A 48 -18.08 8.60 6.68
N MET A 49 -18.08 9.20 5.49
CA MET A 49 -16.89 9.22 4.63
C MET A 49 -15.96 10.33 5.12
N ARG A 50 -14.68 9.99 5.33
CA ARG A 50 -13.64 10.90 5.83
C ARG A 50 -12.56 11.07 4.78
N VAL A 51 -12.27 12.30 4.42
CA VAL A 51 -11.22 12.64 3.47
C VAL A 51 -9.85 12.42 4.12
N LEU A 52 -8.93 11.87 3.35
CA LEU A 52 -7.53 11.71 3.73
C LEU A 52 -6.75 12.94 3.28
N ASP A 53 -6.39 13.80 4.22
CA ASP A 53 -5.64 15.01 3.91
C ASP A 53 -4.21 14.66 3.44
N GLY A 54 -3.89 15.09 2.22
CA GLY A 54 -2.55 14.93 1.64
C GLY A 54 -2.22 13.54 1.06
N VAL A 55 -3.14 12.58 1.15
CA VAL A 55 -2.97 11.25 0.55
C VAL A 55 -3.69 11.19 -0.79
N HIS A 56 -3.05 11.68 -1.83
CA HIS A 56 -3.52 11.58 -3.22
C HIS A 56 -2.45 10.88 -4.04
N ALA A 57 -2.54 9.56 -4.16
CA ALA A 57 -1.53 8.79 -4.86
C ALA A 57 -2.13 7.74 -5.77
N VAL A 58 -1.56 7.61 -6.96
CA VAL A 58 -1.83 6.53 -7.93
C VAL A 58 -1.08 5.23 -7.59
N SER A 59 -0.24 5.28 -6.59
CA SER A 59 0.46 4.13 -6.01
C SER A 59 0.49 4.32 -4.50
N TRP A 60 -0.02 3.36 -3.76
CA TRP A 60 -0.18 3.47 -2.31
C TRP A 60 -0.18 2.11 -1.64
N GLN A 61 0.04 2.13 -0.33
CA GLN A 61 -0.10 0.99 0.55
C GLN A 61 -0.84 1.41 1.80
N VAL A 62 -1.76 0.56 2.23
CA VAL A 62 -2.47 0.67 3.51
C VAL A 62 -2.13 -0.55 4.34
N THR A 63 -1.70 -0.31 5.58
CA THR A 63 -1.43 -1.36 6.55
C THR A 63 -2.49 -1.28 7.65
N ILE A 64 -3.12 -2.40 7.96
CA ILE A 64 -4.18 -2.53 8.96
C ILE A 64 -3.65 -3.37 10.12
N ASP A 65 -3.64 -2.77 11.32
CA ASP A 65 -3.36 -3.45 12.58
C ASP A 65 -4.65 -3.47 13.40
N ASN A 66 -5.30 -4.63 13.46
CA ASN A 66 -6.60 -4.80 14.09
C ASN A 66 -6.44 -5.29 15.54
N ASN A 67 -6.60 -4.37 16.49
CA ASN A 67 -6.57 -4.64 17.92
C ASN A 67 -7.96 -4.52 18.57
N LEU A 68 -9.02 -4.72 17.79
CA LEU A 68 -10.40 -4.65 18.25
C LEU A 68 -10.82 -5.93 19.01
N LEU A 69 -11.57 -5.73 20.08
CA LEU A 69 -12.26 -6.81 20.78
C LEU A 69 -13.72 -6.79 20.33
N TYR A 70 -14.14 -7.83 19.66
CA TYR A 70 -15.50 -7.95 19.13
C TYR A 70 -16.51 -8.22 20.25
N ALA A 71 -17.68 -7.63 20.14
CA ALA A 71 -18.74 -7.74 21.14
C ALA A 71 -19.60 -8.99 20.98
N ASN A 72 -19.64 -9.55 19.77
CA ASN A 72 -20.43 -10.74 19.46
C ASN A 72 -19.81 -11.52 18.28
N PRO A 73 -20.15 -12.82 18.11
CA PRO A 73 -19.60 -13.66 17.05
C PRO A 73 -19.95 -13.22 15.61
N GLU A 74 -21.02 -12.45 15.45
CA GLU A 74 -21.45 -11.92 14.15
C GLU A 74 -20.94 -10.50 13.89
N GLY A 75 -20.24 -9.90 14.85
CA GLY A 75 -19.65 -8.57 14.71
C GLY A 75 -18.61 -8.55 13.61
N ASN A 76 -18.50 -7.43 12.93
CA ASN A 76 -17.51 -7.22 11.89
C ASN A 76 -16.79 -5.90 12.13
N ALA A 77 -15.59 -5.79 11.59
CA ALA A 77 -14.90 -4.52 11.41
C ALA A 77 -14.60 -4.38 9.92
N VAL A 78 -15.24 -3.41 9.29
CA VAL A 78 -15.13 -3.17 7.86
C VAL A 78 -14.49 -1.83 7.62
N PHE A 79 -13.44 -1.83 6.79
CA PHE A 79 -12.72 -0.66 6.36
C PHE A 79 -12.87 -0.51 4.84
N ARG A 80 -13.35 0.64 4.38
CA ARG A 80 -13.47 0.99 2.97
C ARG A 80 -12.56 2.14 2.61
N ILE A 81 -11.95 2.02 1.45
CA ILE A 81 -11.14 3.07 0.80
C ILE A 81 -11.85 3.46 -0.47
N TYR A 82 -12.05 4.75 -0.67
CA TYR A 82 -12.78 5.29 -1.84
C TYR A 82 -11.83 5.99 -2.80
N ASP A 83 -12.16 5.87 -4.09
CA ASP A 83 -11.49 6.58 -5.16
C ASP A 83 -11.83 8.08 -5.16
N GLN A 84 -10.94 8.88 -5.72
CA GLN A 84 -11.09 10.34 -5.81
C GLN A 84 -12.20 10.76 -6.80
N GLU A 85 -12.33 10.07 -7.92
CA GLU A 85 -13.23 10.48 -9.00
C GLU A 85 -14.67 10.11 -8.72
N THR A 86 -14.90 8.95 -8.11
CA THR A 86 -16.26 8.47 -7.83
C THR A 86 -16.36 7.85 -6.44
N HIS A 87 -17.30 8.33 -5.62
CA HIS A 87 -17.61 7.71 -4.33
C HIS A 87 -18.26 6.31 -4.47
N ASP A 88 -18.62 5.93 -5.70
CA ASP A 88 -19.18 4.62 -6.04
C ASP A 88 -18.09 3.58 -6.32
N GLU A 89 -16.83 3.99 -6.34
CA GLU A 89 -15.68 3.10 -6.49
C GLU A 89 -14.93 2.98 -5.18
N PHE A 90 -14.82 1.74 -4.68
CA PHE A 90 -14.14 1.49 -3.40
C PHE A 90 -13.53 0.08 -3.32
N ILE A 91 -12.57 -0.04 -2.44
CA ILE A 91 -12.01 -1.30 -1.97
C ILE A 91 -12.46 -1.50 -0.54
N GLU A 92 -13.00 -2.67 -0.23
CA GLU A 92 -13.48 -3.04 1.10
C GLU A 92 -12.64 -4.18 1.65
N VAL A 93 -12.23 -4.07 2.90
CA VAL A 93 -11.66 -5.17 3.68
C VAL A 93 -12.47 -5.31 4.96
N GLY A 94 -12.96 -6.52 5.18
CA GLY A 94 -13.71 -6.85 6.38
C GLY A 94 -13.05 -7.95 7.19
N MET A 95 -13.17 -7.82 8.50
CA MET A 95 -12.61 -8.73 9.50
C MET A 95 -13.67 -9.10 10.51
N GLY A 96 -13.77 -10.37 10.84
CA GLY A 96 -14.67 -10.91 11.88
C GLY A 96 -13.90 -11.38 13.12
N PRO A 97 -14.62 -11.72 14.20
CA PRO A 97 -14.05 -12.12 15.48
C PRO A 97 -13.39 -13.50 15.48
N GLU A 98 -12.64 -13.76 16.54
CA GLU A 98 -12.24 -15.12 16.92
C GLU A 98 -13.48 -15.99 17.30
N PRO A 99 -13.45 -17.32 17.10
CA PRO A 99 -12.30 -18.09 16.61
C PRO A 99 -12.16 -18.16 15.09
N ASP A 100 -13.18 -17.72 14.34
CA ASP A 100 -13.24 -17.88 12.90
C ASP A 100 -12.27 -16.93 12.18
N ASN A 101 -12.06 -15.74 12.74
CA ASN A 101 -11.21 -14.73 12.13
C ASN A 101 -11.54 -14.51 10.65
N LYS A 102 -12.82 -14.33 10.35
CA LYS A 102 -13.30 -14.11 8.98
C LYS A 102 -12.54 -12.95 8.32
N PHE A 103 -12.20 -13.10 7.06
CA PHE A 103 -11.55 -12.08 6.27
C PHE A 103 -12.11 -12.06 4.86
N TRP A 104 -12.50 -10.89 4.38
CA TRP A 104 -12.90 -10.74 2.98
C TRP A 104 -12.36 -9.47 2.38
N VAL A 105 -12.23 -9.51 1.06
CA VAL A 105 -11.90 -8.37 0.23
C VAL A 105 -12.97 -8.24 -0.84
N ALA A 106 -13.54 -7.06 -0.97
CA ALA A 106 -14.46 -6.75 -2.04
C ALA A 106 -14.03 -5.48 -2.77
N VAL A 107 -14.44 -5.37 -4.01
CA VAL A 107 -14.18 -4.21 -4.87
C VAL A 107 -15.51 -3.79 -5.49
N GLN A 108 -15.77 -2.51 -5.47
CA GLN A 108 -16.87 -1.88 -6.21
C GLN A 108 -16.29 -1.06 -7.34
N THR A 109 -16.67 -1.36 -8.56
CA THR A 109 -16.32 -0.57 -9.74
C THR A 109 -17.57 -0.11 -10.50
N PRO A 110 -17.55 1.02 -11.22
CA PRO A 110 -18.68 1.48 -12.00
C PRO A 110 -19.13 0.48 -13.09
N LYS A 111 -18.19 -0.33 -13.58
CA LYS A 111 -18.43 -1.28 -14.67
C LYS A 111 -19.01 -2.60 -14.19
N GLU A 112 -18.52 -3.13 -13.09
CA GLU A 112 -18.82 -4.50 -12.66
C GLU A 112 -19.70 -4.56 -11.40
N GLY A 113 -19.84 -3.41 -10.71
CA GLY A 113 -20.56 -3.35 -9.44
C GLY A 113 -19.75 -3.94 -8.28
N TYR A 114 -20.44 -4.36 -7.22
CA TYR A 114 -19.81 -4.93 -6.02
C TYR A 114 -19.48 -6.41 -6.21
N ILE A 115 -18.21 -6.75 -6.07
CA ILE A 115 -17.70 -8.12 -6.23
C ILE A 115 -16.83 -8.47 -5.02
N VAL A 116 -17.13 -9.57 -4.36
CA VAL A 116 -16.23 -10.17 -3.36
C VAL A 116 -15.16 -10.95 -4.11
N VAL A 117 -13.93 -10.44 -4.08
CA VAL A 117 -12.79 -11.02 -4.81
C VAL A 117 -12.04 -12.06 -3.99
N HIS A 118 -12.21 -12.02 -2.66
CA HIS A 118 -11.67 -13.01 -1.73
C HIS A 118 -12.56 -13.13 -0.50
N SER A 119 -12.73 -14.33 0.02
CA SER A 119 -13.43 -14.58 1.28
C SER A 119 -12.92 -15.85 1.95
N ASP A 120 -12.35 -15.71 3.14
CA ASP A 120 -12.01 -16.78 4.06
C ASP A 120 -12.93 -16.68 5.29
N LEU A 121 -13.73 -17.70 5.53
CA LEU A 121 -14.68 -17.75 6.64
C LEU A 121 -14.07 -18.36 7.92
N ASP A 122 -12.89 -18.95 7.82
CA ASP A 122 -12.14 -19.56 8.91
C ASP A 122 -10.65 -19.26 8.73
N ARG A 123 -10.01 -18.69 9.76
CA ARG A 123 -8.58 -18.31 9.77
C ARG A 123 -8.20 -17.36 8.63
N GLY A 124 -9.08 -16.45 8.32
CA GLY A 124 -8.89 -15.49 7.24
C GLY A 124 -7.89 -14.38 7.57
N TRP A 125 -7.75 -14.00 8.85
CA TRP A 125 -6.74 -13.06 9.33
C TRP A 125 -6.14 -13.50 10.66
N TYR A 126 -5.06 -12.85 11.09
CA TYR A 126 -4.31 -13.23 12.29
C TYR A 126 -4.19 -12.03 13.23
N PRO A 127 -4.65 -12.11 14.50
CA PRO A 127 -4.72 -10.98 15.42
C PRO A 127 -3.39 -10.29 15.74
N GLN A 128 -2.26 -10.93 15.48
CA GLN A 128 -0.93 -10.40 15.75
C GLN A 128 -0.15 -10.04 14.48
N ALA A 129 -0.83 -10.07 13.33
CA ALA A 129 -0.23 -9.79 12.05
C ALA A 129 -0.98 -8.67 11.33
N LYS A 130 -0.24 -7.76 10.75
CA LYS A 130 -0.80 -6.65 9.98
C LYS A 130 -1.28 -7.14 8.61
N SER A 131 -2.50 -6.78 8.25
CA SER A 131 -2.97 -6.93 6.87
C SER A 131 -2.48 -5.77 6.01
N ILE A 132 -2.15 -6.04 4.76
CA ILE A 132 -1.58 -5.04 3.85
C ILE A 132 -2.38 -5.02 2.57
N ILE A 133 -2.83 -3.84 2.18
CA ILE A 133 -3.47 -3.56 0.90
C ILE A 133 -2.52 -2.66 0.13
N SER A 134 -2.14 -3.05 -1.07
CA SER A 134 -1.29 -2.24 -1.92
C SER A 134 -1.85 -2.16 -3.33
N TYR A 135 -1.71 -0.99 -3.93
CA TYR A 135 -2.12 -0.73 -5.30
C TYR A 135 -1.05 0.04 -6.04
N THR A 136 -0.81 -0.35 -7.27
CA THR A 136 -0.02 0.41 -8.23
C THR A 136 -0.72 0.36 -9.58
N ASP A 137 -0.64 1.44 -10.33
CA ASP A 137 -1.22 1.55 -11.68
C ASP A 137 -0.75 0.44 -12.64
N ARG A 138 0.44 -0.13 -12.42
CA ARG A 138 1.01 -1.18 -13.27
C ARG A 138 0.68 -2.59 -12.83
N ALA A 139 0.59 -2.82 -11.53
CA ALA A 139 0.43 -4.16 -10.97
C ALA A 139 -1.00 -4.42 -10.48
N GLY A 140 -1.85 -3.38 -10.36
CA GLY A 140 -3.18 -3.51 -9.79
C GLY A 140 -3.17 -3.70 -8.27
N LEU A 141 -4.30 -4.19 -7.76
CA LEU A 141 -4.53 -4.42 -6.34
C LEU A 141 -3.91 -5.73 -5.86
N THR A 142 -3.19 -5.66 -4.76
CA THR A 142 -2.65 -6.81 -4.04
C THR A 142 -3.01 -6.71 -2.56
N VAL A 143 -3.51 -7.79 -1.98
CA VAL A 143 -3.89 -7.85 -0.56
C VAL A 143 -3.22 -9.03 0.12
N ASN A 144 -2.62 -8.75 1.29
CA ASN A 144 -2.03 -9.73 2.20
C ASN A 144 -2.84 -9.70 3.52
N ASN A 145 -3.28 -10.84 4.00
CA ASN A 145 -4.07 -10.98 5.23
C ASN A 145 -3.24 -11.12 6.52
N GLY A 146 -1.96 -10.80 6.43
CA GLY A 146 -1.00 -10.96 7.53
C GLY A 146 -0.20 -12.27 7.48
N ALA A 147 -0.69 -13.31 6.79
CA ALA A 147 0.01 -14.59 6.64
C ALA A 147 0.37 -14.90 5.19
N ARG A 148 -0.47 -14.52 4.25
CA ARG A 148 -0.29 -14.82 2.81
C ARG A 148 -0.93 -13.73 1.94
N ILE A 149 -0.49 -13.67 0.70
CA ILE A 149 -1.17 -12.87 -0.32
C ILE A 149 -2.45 -13.60 -0.72
N VAL A 150 -3.59 -12.93 -0.59
CA VAL A 150 -4.92 -13.46 -0.89
C VAL A 150 -5.53 -12.89 -2.16
N VAL A 151 -5.10 -11.69 -2.55
CA VAL A 151 -5.41 -11.07 -3.85
C VAL A 151 -4.10 -10.66 -4.48
N THR A 152 -3.90 -10.97 -5.75
CA THR A 152 -2.65 -10.67 -6.47
C THR A 152 -2.95 -10.00 -7.79
N ASN A 153 -2.40 -8.81 -8.00
CA ASN A 153 -2.41 -8.10 -9.29
C ASN A 153 -3.82 -8.01 -9.92
N LEU A 154 -4.84 -7.76 -9.11
CA LEU A 154 -6.20 -7.58 -9.61
C LEU A 154 -6.30 -6.23 -10.31
N ASP A 155 -6.65 -6.25 -11.58
CA ASP A 155 -6.92 -5.04 -12.34
C ASP A 155 -8.30 -4.48 -11.93
N ILE A 156 -8.29 -3.31 -11.30
CA ILE A 156 -9.49 -2.57 -10.90
C ILE A 156 -9.60 -1.25 -11.64
N GLY A 157 -8.78 -1.01 -12.68
CA GLY A 157 -8.66 0.28 -13.32
C GLY A 157 -7.75 1.23 -12.54
N GLN A 158 -7.82 2.53 -12.87
CA GLN A 158 -7.08 3.55 -12.15
C GLN A 158 -7.79 3.87 -10.84
N PHE A 159 -7.09 3.80 -9.73
CA PHE A 159 -7.63 4.04 -8.39
C PHE A 159 -6.74 5.03 -7.61
N VAL A 160 -7.27 6.22 -7.36
CA VAL A 160 -6.58 7.27 -6.59
C VAL A 160 -7.21 7.37 -5.22
N ILE A 161 -6.50 6.91 -4.20
CA ILE A 161 -7.01 6.95 -2.82
C ILE A 161 -7.35 8.39 -2.39
N HIS A 162 -8.55 8.58 -1.83
CA HIS A 162 -9.04 9.89 -1.43
C HIS A 162 -9.67 9.93 -0.05
N SER A 163 -10.52 8.95 0.26
CA SER A 163 -11.28 8.94 1.51
C SER A 163 -11.49 7.53 2.03
N TYR A 164 -11.94 7.40 3.27
CA TYR A 164 -12.26 6.14 3.88
C TYR A 164 -13.56 6.20 4.69
N SER A 165 -14.12 5.05 4.99
CA SER A 165 -15.15 4.86 6.00
C SER A 165 -14.97 3.55 6.76
N VAL A 166 -15.57 3.49 7.94
CA VAL A 166 -15.59 2.27 8.75
C VAL A 166 -17.01 1.97 9.23
N HIS A 167 -17.35 0.70 9.35
CA HIS A 167 -18.60 0.23 9.90
C HIS A 167 -18.46 -1.23 10.36
N GLY A 168 -19.45 -1.75 11.06
CA GLY A 168 -19.40 -3.13 11.55
C GLY A 168 -20.77 -3.74 11.82
N MET A 169 -21.81 -2.91 11.91
CA MET A 169 -23.18 -3.36 12.13
C MET A 169 -23.93 -3.53 10.81
N ALA A 170 -24.75 -4.59 10.71
CA ALA A 170 -25.61 -4.79 9.55
C ALA A 170 -26.88 -3.93 9.63
N GLY A 171 -27.42 -3.73 10.83
CA GLY A 171 -28.62 -2.93 11.08
C GLY A 171 -28.50 -2.11 12.36
N SER A 172 -29.28 -1.02 12.45
CA SER A 172 -29.26 -0.11 13.61
C SER A 172 -29.81 -0.72 14.91
N THR A 173 -30.50 -1.87 14.79
CA THR A 173 -31.04 -2.61 15.94
C THR A 173 -30.14 -3.76 16.36
N ASP A 174 -29.06 -4.02 15.66
CA ASP A 174 -28.12 -5.09 15.97
C ASP A 174 -27.30 -4.73 17.22
N PRO A 175 -26.83 -5.73 17.96
CA PRO A 175 -25.91 -5.47 19.04
C PRO A 175 -24.60 -4.88 18.50
N PRO A 176 -23.86 -4.13 19.34
CA PRO A 176 -22.56 -3.57 18.95
C PRO A 176 -21.65 -4.63 18.33
N ALA A 177 -21.00 -4.30 17.24
CA ALA A 177 -20.05 -5.20 16.57
C ALA A 177 -18.77 -5.39 17.40
N VAL A 178 -18.32 -4.30 18.03
CA VAL A 178 -17.04 -4.21 18.74
C VAL A 178 -17.26 -3.65 20.14
N SER A 179 -16.57 -4.20 21.13
CA SER A 179 -16.68 -3.77 22.54
C SER A 179 -15.60 -2.78 22.97
N SER A 180 -14.38 -2.94 22.48
CA SER A 180 -13.24 -2.10 22.87
C SER A 180 -12.05 -2.28 21.90
N GLY A 181 -10.97 -1.52 22.14
CA GLY A 181 -9.76 -1.55 21.32
C GLY A 181 -9.78 -0.49 20.23
N SER A 182 -8.86 -0.61 19.31
CA SER A 182 -8.73 0.28 18.16
C SER A 182 -8.19 -0.47 16.94
N MET A 183 -8.42 0.09 15.76
CA MET A 183 -7.77 -0.33 14.52
C MET A 183 -6.80 0.77 14.10
N ILE A 184 -5.53 0.40 13.90
CA ILE A 184 -4.51 1.34 13.44
C ILE A 184 -4.33 1.15 11.94
N ILE A 185 -4.49 2.24 11.20
CA ILE A 185 -4.34 2.30 9.75
C ILE A 185 -3.15 3.18 9.42
N GLU A 186 -2.17 2.61 8.72
CA GLU A 186 -1.01 3.35 8.23
C GLU A 186 -1.11 3.49 6.72
N PHE A 187 -1.05 4.72 6.22
CA PHE A 187 -1.05 5.05 4.79
C PHE A 187 0.34 5.42 4.33
N LEU A 188 0.82 4.74 3.29
CA LEU A 188 2.00 5.13 2.53
C LEU A 188 1.55 5.55 1.14
N SER A 189 1.87 6.77 0.75
CA SER A 189 1.72 7.22 -0.64
C SER A 189 3.06 7.15 -1.37
N GLY A 190 3.02 6.72 -2.62
CA GLY A 190 4.18 6.48 -3.46
C GLY A 190 4.32 5.00 -3.81
N ASP A 191 5.24 4.69 -4.70
CA ASP A 191 5.55 3.33 -5.10
C ASP A 191 6.62 2.73 -4.16
N PRO A 192 6.26 1.93 -3.15
CA PRO A 192 7.22 1.28 -2.26
C PRO A 192 8.12 0.30 -3.02
N GLY A 193 7.72 -0.10 -4.24
CA GLY A 193 8.54 -0.94 -5.13
C GLY A 193 9.58 -0.15 -5.95
N LYS A 194 9.51 1.18 -6.01
CA LYS A 194 10.63 2.02 -6.49
C LYS A 194 11.70 2.14 -5.41
N ASN A 195 12.16 0.99 -5.03
CA ASN A 195 13.13 0.80 -3.99
C ASN A 195 14.48 1.37 -4.44
N ILE A 196 15.19 2.01 -3.52
CA ILE A 196 16.62 2.35 -3.59
C ILE A 196 17.47 1.21 -4.18
N PHE A 197 17.03 -0.04 -4.02
CA PHE A 197 17.63 -1.23 -4.63
C PHE A 197 17.53 -1.29 -6.16
N ALA A 198 16.68 -0.53 -6.83
CA ALA A 198 16.69 -0.41 -8.29
C ALA A 198 17.97 0.31 -8.78
N LEU A 199 18.59 1.16 -7.93
CA LEU A 199 19.87 1.79 -8.21
C LEU A 199 21.08 0.90 -7.86
N TYR A 200 20.87 -0.21 -7.16
CA TYR A 200 21.94 -1.11 -6.71
C TYR A 200 22.77 -1.68 -7.87
N PRO A 201 22.20 -2.13 -9.01
CA PRO A 201 22.98 -2.57 -10.15
C PRO A 201 23.86 -1.45 -10.75
N PHE A 202 23.36 -0.22 -10.76
CA PHE A 202 24.10 0.94 -11.27
C PHE A 202 25.22 1.36 -10.30
N ALA A 203 24.96 1.35 -9.00
CA ALA A 203 25.96 1.61 -7.98
C ALA A 203 27.08 0.55 -8.00
N MET A 204 26.74 -0.71 -8.17
CA MET A 204 27.68 -1.81 -8.35
C MET A 204 28.50 -1.66 -9.63
N ALA A 205 27.87 -1.36 -10.76
CA ALA A 205 28.55 -1.14 -12.02
C ALA A 205 29.52 0.06 -11.95
N ALA A 206 29.11 1.15 -11.31
CA ALA A 206 29.96 2.32 -11.10
C ALA A 206 31.17 2.00 -10.18
N GLY A 207 30.94 1.22 -9.12
CA GLY A 207 31.99 0.77 -8.21
C GLY A 207 33.02 -0.13 -8.91
N VAL A 208 32.57 -1.10 -9.69
CA VAL A 208 33.45 -1.98 -10.49
C VAL A 208 34.21 -1.17 -11.54
N GLY A 209 33.54 -0.26 -12.22
CA GLY A 209 34.19 0.65 -13.19
C GLY A 209 35.30 1.50 -12.57
N ALA A 210 35.06 2.07 -11.38
CA ALA A 210 36.05 2.83 -10.64
C ALA A 210 37.29 1.98 -10.25
N ILE A 211 37.07 0.76 -9.79
CA ILE A 211 38.14 -0.19 -9.46
C ILE A 211 38.99 -0.52 -10.68
N VAL A 212 38.35 -0.81 -11.82
CA VAL A 212 39.08 -1.09 -13.08
C VAL A 212 39.93 0.10 -13.51
N VAL A 213 39.38 1.31 -13.43
CA VAL A 213 40.15 2.55 -13.78
C VAL A 213 41.33 2.73 -12.84
N ILE A 214 41.15 2.52 -11.52
CA ILE A 214 42.24 2.62 -10.55
C ILE A 214 43.32 1.58 -10.83
N LEU A 215 42.99 0.34 -11.11
CA LEU A 215 43.93 -0.74 -11.45
C LEU A 215 44.71 -0.43 -12.74
N PHE A 216 44.03 0.15 -13.73
CA PHE A 216 44.69 0.55 -14.99
C PHE A 216 45.67 1.70 -14.79
N LEU A 217 45.33 2.66 -13.94
CA LEU A 217 46.20 3.81 -13.64
C LEU A 217 47.41 3.39 -12.79
N THR A 218 47.25 2.46 -11.85
CA THR A 218 48.35 1.96 -11.01
C THR A 218 49.33 1.11 -11.82
N LYS A 219 48.82 0.22 -12.70
CA LYS A 219 49.68 -0.61 -13.57
C LYS A 219 50.49 0.18 -14.57
N LYS A 220 50.06 1.40 -14.96
CA LYS A 220 50.80 2.26 -15.87
C LYS A 220 51.91 3.08 -15.20
N ARG A 221 51.95 3.09 -13.87
CA ARG A 221 52.99 3.78 -13.06
C ARG A 221 54.09 2.86 -12.56
N SER A 222 53.94 1.56 -12.70
CA SER A 222 54.93 0.51 -12.46
C SER A 222 55.62 0.13 -13.80
#